data_9a5589954310007165ac9721f412fa61
#
_entry.id   9a5589954310007165ac9721f412fa61
#
_cell.length_a   1.000
_cell.length_b   1.000
_cell.length_c   1.000
_cell.angle_alpha   90.00
_cell.angle_beta   90.00
_cell.angle_gamma   90.00
#
_symmetry.space_group_name_H-M   'P 1'
#
loop_
_entity.id
_entity.type
_entity.pdbx_description
1 polymer ?
#
loop_
_entity_poly.entity_id
_entity_poly.type
_entity_poly.pdbx_seq_one_letter_code
_entity_poly.pdbx_strand_id
1 'polypeptide(L)' 'MQSLSLLNQLGAKIDELIEKVKKQEEELNALRQANTTLNVQNEEKDIQIAILYDELSTKDKGIQGLYDKISDLLS' A
#
# COMPACT_ATOMS: atom_id res chain seq x y z
N MET A 1 17.99 41.43 -32.38
CA MET A 1 16.70 42.06 -32.08
C MET A 1 16.11 41.50 -30.82
N GLN A 2 15.66 42.38 -29.94
CA GLN A 2 15.16 41.95 -28.60
C GLN A 2 13.92 41.05 -28.69
N SER A 3 13.00 41.34 -29.62
CA SER A 3 11.77 40.55 -29.76
C SER A 3 12.03 39.14 -30.22
N LEU A 4 13.02 38.90 -31.09
CA LEU A 4 13.40 37.55 -31.51
C LEU A 4 14.07 36.79 -30.39
N SER A 5 14.94 37.48 -29.63
CA SER A 5 15.58 36.89 -28.46
C SER A 5 14.57 36.48 -27.38
N LEU A 6 13.60 37.33 -27.10
CA LEU A 6 12.49 37.03 -26.16
C LEU A 6 11.64 35.87 -26.65
N LEU A 7 11.37 35.81 -27.94
CA LEU A 7 10.62 34.71 -28.54
C LEU A 7 11.36 33.35 -28.36
N ASN A 8 12.69 33.36 -28.59
CA ASN A 8 13.50 32.19 -28.39
C ASN A 8 13.56 31.75 -26.91
N GLN A 9 13.66 32.73 -26.00
CA GLN A 9 13.62 32.45 -24.55
C GLN A 9 12.27 31.90 -24.13
N LEU A 10 11.19 32.42 -24.66
CA LEU A 10 9.84 31.93 -24.41
C LEU A 10 9.69 30.49 -24.90
N GLY A 11 10.18 30.20 -26.10
CA GLY A 11 10.18 28.83 -26.63
C GLY A 11 10.92 27.84 -25.71
N ALA A 12 12.10 28.25 -25.23
CA ALA A 12 12.89 27.43 -24.29
C ALA A 12 12.15 27.20 -22.98
N LYS A 13 11.45 28.21 -22.46
CA LYS A 13 10.62 28.07 -21.24
C LYS A 13 9.45 27.14 -21.45
N ILE A 14 8.82 27.19 -22.60
CA ILE A 14 7.72 26.28 -22.94
C ILE A 14 8.25 24.85 -23.00
N ASP A 15 9.40 24.62 -23.62
CA ASP A 15 10.01 23.29 -23.66
C ASP A 15 10.32 22.74 -22.26
N GLU A 16 10.84 23.59 -21.38
CA GLU A 16 11.08 23.23 -19.97
C GLU A 16 9.78 22.82 -19.26
N LEU A 17 8.71 23.58 -19.48
CA LEU A 17 7.40 23.29 -18.89
C LEU A 17 6.84 21.95 -19.41
N ILE A 18 6.97 21.70 -20.70
CA ILE A 18 6.54 20.42 -21.28
C ILE A 18 7.28 19.24 -20.65
N GLU A 19 8.60 19.38 -20.48
CA GLU A 19 9.40 18.34 -19.82
C GLU A 19 8.97 18.11 -18.37
N LYS A 20 8.71 19.18 -17.63
CA LYS A 20 8.22 19.08 -16.24
C LYS A 20 6.86 18.38 -16.18
N VAL A 21 5.95 18.74 -17.06
CA VAL A 21 4.61 18.11 -17.10
C VAL A 21 4.73 16.62 -17.39
N LYS A 22 5.54 16.24 -18.38
CA LYS A 22 5.78 14.83 -18.70
C LYS A 22 6.34 14.06 -17.50
N LYS A 23 7.33 14.63 -16.81
CA LYS A 23 7.93 14.04 -15.64
C LYS A 23 6.92 13.87 -14.51
N GLN A 24 6.10 14.88 -14.28
CA GLN A 24 5.04 14.82 -13.27
C GLN A 24 3.98 13.77 -13.59
N GLU A 25 3.62 13.60 -14.85
CA GLU A 25 2.70 12.56 -15.30
C GLU A 25 3.26 11.16 -15.03
N GLU A 26 4.56 10.96 -15.30
CA GLU A 26 5.26 9.71 -15.00
C GLU A 26 5.28 9.43 -13.50
N GLU A 27 5.57 10.44 -12.69
CA GLU A 27 5.57 10.33 -11.23
C GLU A 27 4.17 10.01 -10.69
N LEU A 28 3.14 10.65 -11.23
CA LEU A 28 1.75 10.37 -10.87
C LEU A 28 1.36 8.93 -11.18
N ASN A 29 1.72 8.44 -12.36
CA ASN A 29 1.43 7.06 -12.74
C ASN A 29 2.16 6.07 -11.82
N ALA A 30 3.42 6.33 -11.49
CA ALA A 30 4.18 5.51 -10.56
C ALA A 30 3.56 5.49 -9.17
N LEU A 31 3.12 6.65 -8.68
CA LEU A 31 2.43 6.77 -7.38
C LEU A 31 1.08 6.03 -7.37
N ARG A 32 0.32 6.13 -8.44
CA ARG A 32 -0.96 5.40 -8.57
C ARG A 32 -0.74 3.89 -8.54
N GLN A 33 0.27 3.39 -9.24
CA GLN A 33 0.63 1.98 -9.23
C GLN A 33 1.07 1.53 -7.85
N ALA A 34 1.94 2.31 -7.19
CA ALA A 34 2.40 2.03 -5.83
C ALA A 34 1.22 2.01 -4.85
N ASN A 35 0.29 2.94 -4.98
CA ASN A 35 -0.90 3.02 -4.14
C ASN A 35 -1.80 1.79 -4.31
N THR A 36 -2.04 1.37 -5.55
CA THR A 36 -2.80 0.15 -5.84
C THR A 36 -2.13 -1.08 -5.23
N THR A 37 -0.83 -1.21 -5.40
CA THR A 37 -0.05 -2.32 -4.83
C THR A 37 -0.14 -2.34 -3.31
N LEU A 38 0.01 -1.18 -2.66
CA LEU A 38 -0.09 -1.06 -1.20
C LEU A 38 -1.48 -1.43 -0.70
N ASN A 39 -2.53 -1.03 -1.41
CA ASN A 39 -3.90 -1.38 -1.04
C ASN A 39 -4.12 -2.89 -1.08
N VAL A 40 -3.64 -3.56 -2.13
CA VAL A 40 -3.72 -5.02 -2.25
C VAL A 40 -2.92 -5.71 -1.13
N GLN A 41 -1.71 -5.25 -0.86
CA GLN A 41 -0.88 -5.80 0.22
C GLN A 41 -1.54 -5.63 1.58
N ASN A 42 -2.17 -4.48 1.83
CA ASN A 42 -2.88 -4.23 3.08
C ASN A 42 -4.08 -5.16 3.25
N GLU A 43 -4.85 -5.39 2.19
CA GLU A 43 -5.95 -6.36 2.20
C GLU A 43 -5.46 -7.77 2.50
N GLU A 44 -4.36 -8.19 1.88
CA GLU A 44 -3.74 -9.49 2.14
C GLU A 44 -3.27 -9.62 3.58
N LYS A 45 -2.67 -8.58 4.13
CA LYS A 45 -2.23 -8.56 5.54
C LYS A 45 -3.42 -8.65 6.49
N ASP A 46 -4.51 -7.96 6.21
CA ASP A 46 -5.73 -8.01 7.01
C ASP A 46 -6.30 -9.43 7.04
N ILE A 47 -6.32 -10.10 5.89
CA ILE A 47 -6.75 -11.50 5.78
C ILE A 47 -5.83 -12.41 6.61
N GLN A 48 -4.51 -12.23 6.51
CA GLN A 48 -3.54 -13.02 7.29
C GLN A 48 -3.72 -12.82 8.78
N ILE A 49 -3.95 -11.58 9.22
CA ILE A 49 -4.22 -11.28 10.64
C ILE A 49 -5.49 -11.97 11.10
N ALA A 50 -6.57 -11.92 10.31
CA ALA A 50 -7.82 -12.59 10.63
C ALA A 50 -7.64 -14.11 10.77
N ILE A 51 -6.88 -14.73 9.89
CA ILE A 51 -6.55 -16.16 9.94
C ILE A 51 -5.78 -16.48 11.22
N LEU A 52 -4.78 -15.67 11.57
CA LEU A 52 -3.96 -15.88 12.78
C LEU A 52 -4.79 -15.75 14.05
N TYR A 53 -5.69 -14.78 14.12
CA TYR A 53 -6.62 -14.66 15.26
C TYR A 53 -7.54 -15.87 15.38
N ASP A 54 -8.04 -16.37 14.26
CA ASP A 54 -8.88 -17.56 14.26
C ASP A 54 -8.12 -18.80 14.74
N GLU A 55 -6.89 -18.99 14.27
CA GLU A 55 -6.02 -20.07 14.72
C GLU A 55 -5.72 -20.00 16.21
N LEU A 56 -5.42 -18.80 16.73
CA LEU A 56 -5.20 -18.59 18.16
C LEU A 56 -6.44 -18.93 18.97
N SER A 57 -7.61 -18.48 18.55
CA SER A 57 -8.89 -18.77 19.19
C SER A 57 -9.14 -20.27 19.23
N THR A 58 -8.88 -20.98 18.16
CA THR A 58 -9.04 -22.44 18.08
C THR A 58 -8.11 -23.16 19.05
N LYS A 59 -6.84 -22.73 19.13
CA LYS A 59 -5.86 -23.30 20.07
C LYS A 59 -6.26 -23.05 21.52
N ASP A 60 -6.71 -21.85 21.85
CA ASP A 60 -7.18 -21.49 23.19
C ASP A 60 -8.36 -22.35 23.60
N LYS A 61 -9.32 -22.56 22.73
CA LYS A 61 -10.48 -23.45 22.99
C LYS A 61 -10.04 -24.89 23.20
N GLY A 62 -9.06 -25.36 22.43
CA GLY A 62 -8.49 -26.69 22.59
C GLY A 62 -7.83 -26.88 23.95
N ILE A 63 -7.05 -25.89 24.39
CA ILE A 63 -6.39 -25.89 25.72
C ILE A 63 -7.42 -25.85 26.83
N GLN A 64 -8.43 -25.00 26.70
CA GLN A 64 -9.51 -24.89 27.69
C GLN A 64 -10.29 -26.22 27.80
N GLY A 65 -10.60 -26.85 26.67
CA GLY A 65 -11.27 -28.13 26.65
C GLY A 65 -10.46 -29.24 27.31
N LEU A 66 -9.14 -29.25 27.11
CA LEU A 66 -8.24 -30.19 27.74
C LEU A 66 -8.17 -29.97 29.27
N TYR A 67 -8.06 -28.71 29.68
CA TYR A 67 -8.08 -28.35 31.11
C TYR A 67 -9.38 -28.81 31.78
N ASP A 68 -10.51 -28.56 31.14
CA ASP A 68 -11.84 -28.94 31.66
C ASP A 68 -11.94 -30.46 31.82
N LYS A 69 -11.45 -31.25 30.86
CA LYS A 69 -11.41 -32.69 30.93
C LYS A 69 -10.58 -33.21 32.10
N ILE A 70 -9.40 -32.65 32.29
CA ILE A 70 -8.49 -33.03 33.38
C ILE A 70 -9.13 -32.69 34.73
N SER A 71 -9.75 -31.51 34.82
CA SER A 71 -10.45 -31.10 36.04
C SER A 71 -11.59 -32.04 36.38
N ASP A 72 -12.37 -32.47 35.40
CA ASP A 72 -13.47 -33.43 35.60
C ASP A 72 -12.96 -34.79 36.06
N LEU A 73 -11.82 -35.23 35.53
CA LEU A 73 -11.21 -36.50 35.93
C LEU A 73 -10.70 -36.47 37.35
N LEU A 74 -10.26 -35.32 37.84
CA LEU A 74 -9.73 -35.16 39.19
C LEU A 74 -10.81 -34.91 40.25
N SER A 75 -11.98 -34.51 39.84
CA SER A 75 -13.07 -34.28 40.76
C SER A 75 -13.89 -35.58 40.92
#